data_8e3d2b0693eaf16fd95ee37e559f2a5a
#
_entry.id   8e3d2b0693eaf16fd95ee37e559f2a5a
#
_cell.length_a   1.000
_cell.length_b   1.000
_cell.length_c   1.000
_cell.angle_alpha   90.00
_cell.angle_beta   90.00
_cell.angle_gamma   90.00
#
_symmetry.space_group_name_H-M   'P 1'
#
loop_
_entity.id
_entity.type
_entity.pdbx_description
1 polymer ?
#
loop_
_entity_poly.entity_id
_entity_poly.type
_entity_poly.pdbx_seq_one_letter_code
_entity_poly.pdbx_strand_id
1 'polypeptide(L)'
;MSTVLQQQPQQSVVRPSTSPSQRLQTTMAAARVSLSWFGVRKTLTAEQRAQAADTFGAEGAFVSAGKKLLDTRHPAFQAVTAVRTRAVKYWKELSLPYPEPGLRLIRQDAIEDFDAQMTTFRSELDETVTALNRRYEALKVAAQQRLGRLFNPADYPVTLEGLFKIEWDFPSVEPPNYLRDLHPDLYEQECERVAARFDEAVRLAEQAFIEELHDLVSHLTERLTGQTDGLPKVFRDSIVGNLTEFFQRFQQLNVR
;
A
#
# COMPACT_ATOMS: atom_id res chain seq x y z
N MET A 1 69.40 27.63 -23.89
CA MET A 1 68.25 27.00 -24.57
C MET A 1 67.36 26.42 -23.46
N SER A 2 66.30 27.17 -23.10
CA SER A 2 65.36 26.75 -22.04
C SER A 2 64.06 26.28 -22.69
N THR A 3 63.79 24.98 -22.50
CA THR A 3 62.55 24.37 -23.03
C THR A 3 61.41 24.59 -22.04
N VAL A 4 60.44 25.41 -22.46
CA VAL A 4 59.22 25.63 -21.71
C VAL A 4 58.28 24.46 -21.97
N LEU A 5 58.02 23.67 -20.95
CA LEU A 5 56.96 22.62 -20.95
C LEU A 5 55.58 23.32 -20.81
N GLN A 6 54.83 23.35 -21.89
CA GLN A 6 53.39 23.73 -21.87
C GLN A 6 52.57 22.62 -21.19
N GLN A 7 52.05 22.92 -20.02
CA GLN A 7 51.00 22.12 -19.36
C GLN A 7 49.69 22.39 -20.09
N GLN A 8 49.14 21.36 -20.73
CA GLN A 8 47.76 21.38 -21.23
C GLN A 8 46.79 21.31 -20.04
N PRO A 9 45.72 22.13 -20.02
CA PRO A 9 44.70 22.02 -18.99
C PRO A 9 43.91 20.74 -19.23
N GLN A 10 43.89 19.88 -18.20
CA GLN A 10 42.99 18.73 -18.11
C GLN A 10 41.56 19.23 -18.11
N GLN A 11 40.85 19.02 -19.21
CA GLN A 11 39.41 19.18 -19.26
C GLN A 11 38.78 18.12 -18.37
N SER A 12 38.30 18.54 -17.20
CA SER A 12 37.42 17.73 -16.35
C SER A 12 36.14 17.46 -17.12
N VAL A 13 35.96 16.23 -17.58
CA VAL A 13 34.70 15.75 -18.15
C VAL A 13 33.67 15.78 -17.04
N VAL A 14 32.90 16.87 -16.97
CA VAL A 14 31.70 16.96 -16.14
C VAL A 14 30.71 15.93 -16.74
N ARG A 15 30.59 14.78 -16.08
CA ARG A 15 29.52 13.83 -16.38
C ARG A 15 28.21 14.54 -16.11
N PRO A 16 27.26 14.59 -17.08
CA PRO A 16 25.96 15.19 -16.82
C PRO A 16 25.33 14.43 -15.64
N SER A 17 25.03 15.13 -14.55
CA SER A 17 24.34 14.55 -13.41
C SER A 17 22.91 14.24 -13.86
N THR A 18 22.59 12.97 -14.01
CA THR A 18 21.23 12.52 -14.31
C THR A 18 20.30 13.05 -13.22
N SER A 19 19.18 13.70 -13.60
CA SER A 19 18.23 14.23 -12.63
C SER A 19 17.63 13.08 -11.78
N PRO A 20 17.16 13.37 -10.55
CA PRO A 20 16.48 12.35 -9.71
C PRO A 20 15.32 11.66 -10.43
N SER A 21 14.49 12.41 -11.15
CA SER A 21 13.37 11.86 -11.93
C SER A 21 13.83 10.95 -13.07
N GLN A 22 14.90 11.31 -13.79
CA GLN A 22 15.49 10.44 -14.80
C GLN A 22 16.07 9.15 -14.21
N ARG A 23 16.68 9.22 -13.01
CA ARG A 23 17.12 8.01 -12.30
C ARG A 23 15.95 7.11 -11.96
N LEU A 24 14.87 7.66 -11.37
CA LEU A 24 13.67 6.87 -11.09
C LEU A 24 13.13 6.20 -12.36
N GLN A 25 13.01 6.94 -13.45
CA GLN A 25 12.50 6.42 -14.72
C GLN A 25 13.35 5.26 -15.27
N THR A 26 14.67 5.27 -15.07
CA THR A 26 15.57 4.25 -15.61
C THR A 26 15.81 3.06 -14.67
N THR A 27 15.63 3.22 -13.36
CA THR A 27 15.96 2.18 -12.37
C THR A 27 14.75 1.57 -11.68
N MET A 28 13.58 2.19 -11.83
CA MET A 28 12.35 1.73 -11.19
C MET A 28 11.36 1.16 -12.20
N ALA A 29 10.48 0.31 -11.73
CA ALA A 29 9.31 -0.18 -12.44
C ALA A 29 8.06 0.15 -11.65
N ALA A 30 6.93 0.36 -12.32
CA ALA A 30 5.66 0.48 -11.62
C ALA A 30 5.18 -0.89 -11.17
N ALA A 31 4.69 -0.96 -9.94
CA ALA A 31 4.07 -2.15 -9.36
C ALA A 31 2.70 -1.79 -8.80
N ARG A 32 1.71 -2.62 -9.10
CA ARG A 32 0.35 -2.51 -8.56
C ARG A 32 0.00 -3.76 -7.78
N VAL A 33 -0.58 -3.59 -6.61
CA VAL A 33 -1.16 -4.68 -5.81
C VAL A 33 -2.66 -4.48 -5.73
N SER A 34 -3.40 -5.46 -6.19
CA SER A 34 -4.86 -5.51 -6.19
C SER A 34 -5.35 -6.49 -5.15
N LEU A 35 -6.32 -6.07 -4.35
CA LEU A 35 -6.88 -6.85 -3.26
C LEU A 35 -8.38 -7.05 -3.50
N SER A 36 -8.81 -8.30 -3.71
CA SER A 36 -10.22 -8.67 -3.68
C SER A 36 -10.56 -9.24 -2.31
N TRP A 37 -11.66 -8.78 -1.72
CA TRP A 37 -12.00 -9.14 -0.34
C TRP A 37 -13.49 -9.34 -0.16
N PHE A 38 -13.88 -10.40 0.56
CA PHE A 38 -15.28 -10.59 0.91
C PHE A 38 -15.80 -9.44 1.77
N GLY A 39 -16.89 -8.82 1.32
CA GLY A 39 -17.54 -7.72 2.02
C GLY A 39 -18.29 -8.20 3.26
N VAL A 40 -17.68 -8.06 4.44
CA VAL A 40 -18.27 -8.47 5.73
C VAL A 40 -19.35 -7.50 6.26
N ARG A 41 -19.65 -6.42 5.55
CA ARG A 41 -20.70 -5.46 5.89
C ARG A 41 -21.69 -5.34 4.74
N LYS A 42 -22.97 -5.28 5.07
CA LYS A 42 -24.03 -5.04 4.10
C LYS A 42 -24.97 -3.95 4.62
N THR A 43 -25.31 -3.01 3.76
CA THR A 43 -26.27 -1.95 4.07
C THR A 43 -27.65 -2.58 4.30
N LEU A 44 -28.43 -2.07 5.25
CA LEU A 44 -29.81 -2.46 5.47
C LEU A 44 -30.68 -2.03 4.29
N THR A 45 -31.75 -2.79 4.02
CA THR A 45 -32.76 -2.41 3.01
C THR A 45 -33.43 -1.09 3.40
N ALA A 46 -34.08 -0.43 2.43
CA ALA A 46 -34.83 0.80 2.70
C ALA A 46 -35.89 0.61 3.80
N GLU A 47 -36.60 -0.52 3.78
CA GLU A 47 -37.60 -0.88 4.79
C GLU A 47 -36.99 -1.09 6.18
N GLN A 48 -35.89 -1.82 6.26
CA GLN A 48 -35.16 -2.04 7.51
C GLN A 48 -34.61 -0.75 8.09
N ARG A 49 -34.14 0.17 7.23
CA ARG A 49 -33.68 1.50 7.66
C ARG A 49 -34.81 2.38 8.14
N ALA A 50 -35.94 2.38 7.44
CA ALA A 50 -37.13 3.09 7.86
C ALA A 50 -37.62 2.61 9.24
N GLN A 51 -37.70 1.28 9.43
CA GLN A 51 -38.07 0.71 10.74
C GLN A 51 -37.10 1.09 11.86
N ALA A 52 -35.78 1.14 11.58
CA ALA A 52 -34.80 1.60 12.56
C ALA A 52 -34.93 3.10 12.84
N ALA A 53 -35.22 3.91 11.82
CA ALA A 53 -35.39 5.36 11.92
C ALA A 53 -36.65 5.74 12.74
N ASP A 54 -37.76 5.01 12.55
CA ASP A 54 -39.00 5.21 13.31
C ASP A 54 -38.80 5.13 14.83
N THR A 55 -37.88 4.26 15.28
CA THR A 55 -37.53 4.12 16.71
C THR A 55 -36.97 5.42 17.29
N PHE A 56 -36.39 6.28 16.46
CA PHE A 56 -35.79 7.56 16.85
C PHE A 56 -36.59 8.78 16.36
N GLY A 57 -37.75 8.55 15.73
CA GLY A 57 -38.54 9.62 15.12
C GLY A 57 -37.81 10.30 13.94
N ALA A 58 -36.90 9.60 13.26
CA ALA A 58 -36.11 10.11 12.17
C ALA A 58 -36.64 9.66 10.81
N GLU A 59 -36.34 10.41 9.76
CA GLU A 59 -36.62 10.00 8.39
C GLU A 59 -35.61 8.97 7.90
N GLY A 60 -36.06 7.82 7.40
CA GLY A 60 -35.20 6.71 6.96
C GLY A 60 -34.22 7.08 5.85
N ALA A 61 -34.51 8.13 5.07
CA ALA A 61 -33.61 8.65 4.02
C ALA A 61 -32.31 9.24 4.60
N PHE A 62 -32.37 9.77 5.82
CA PHE A 62 -31.22 10.38 6.52
C PHE A 62 -30.50 9.41 7.47
N VAL A 63 -30.99 8.16 7.58
CA VAL A 63 -30.36 7.13 8.42
C VAL A 63 -29.53 6.19 7.55
N SER A 64 -28.22 6.10 7.85
CA SER A 64 -27.32 5.12 7.27
C SER A 64 -27.03 4.01 8.29
N ALA A 65 -27.43 2.78 7.97
CA ALA A 65 -27.22 1.63 8.85
C ALA A 65 -26.81 0.39 8.05
N GLY A 66 -26.00 -0.45 8.65
CA GLY A 66 -25.53 -1.68 8.06
C GLY A 66 -25.36 -2.79 9.09
N LYS A 67 -25.41 -4.03 8.61
CA LYS A 67 -25.19 -5.24 9.41
C LYS A 67 -23.79 -5.84 9.11
N LYS A 68 -23.20 -6.45 10.13
CA LYS A 68 -21.96 -7.24 9.98
C LYS A 68 -22.34 -8.68 9.72
N LEU A 69 -21.90 -9.23 8.59
CA LEU A 69 -22.21 -10.61 8.19
C LEU A 69 -21.43 -11.64 9.00
N LEU A 70 -20.16 -11.35 9.29
CA LEU A 70 -19.28 -12.24 10.05
C LEU A 70 -18.62 -11.49 11.22
N ASP A 71 -18.24 -12.24 12.25
CA ASP A 71 -17.41 -11.70 13.34
C ASP A 71 -15.94 -11.58 12.89
N THR A 72 -15.55 -10.37 12.54
CA THR A 72 -14.17 -10.06 12.13
C THR A 72 -13.14 -10.20 13.27
N ARG A 73 -13.58 -10.38 14.53
CA ARG A 73 -12.71 -10.63 15.68
C ARG A 73 -12.42 -12.12 15.86
N HIS A 74 -13.10 -13.00 15.11
CA HIS A 74 -12.83 -14.42 15.17
C HIS A 74 -11.39 -14.71 14.73
N PRO A 75 -10.59 -15.54 15.45
CA PRO A 75 -9.18 -15.76 15.16
C PRO A 75 -8.90 -16.19 13.72
N ALA A 76 -9.75 -17.05 13.13
CA ALA A 76 -9.60 -17.47 11.75
C ALA A 76 -9.78 -16.31 10.74
N PHE A 77 -10.66 -15.33 11.01
CA PHE A 77 -10.81 -14.15 10.17
C PHE A 77 -9.64 -13.17 10.37
N GLN A 78 -9.16 -13.04 11.62
CA GLN A 78 -7.99 -12.22 11.90
C GLN A 78 -6.73 -12.76 11.22
N ALA A 79 -6.56 -14.09 11.09
CA ALA A 79 -5.45 -14.69 10.37
C ALA A 79 -5.44 -14.28 8.90
N VAL A 80 -6.60 -14.33 8.21
CA VAL A 80 -6.75 -13.85 6.82
C VAL A 80 -6.38 -12.36 6.71
N THR A 81 -6.87 -11.54 7.63
CA THR A 81 -6.59 -10.10 7.63
C THR A 81 -5.12 -9.80 7.92
N ALA A 82 -4.45 -10.60 8.75
CA ALA A 82 -3.03 -10.45 9.07
C ALA A 82 -2.15 -10.67 7.83
N VAL A 83 -2.46 -11.66 6.99
CA VAL A 83 -1.74 -11.88 5.71
C VAL A 83 -1.86 -10.65 4.81
N ARG A 84 -3.09 -10.14 4.63
CA ARG A 84 -3.32 -8.90 3.87
C ARG A 84 -2.47 -7.73 4.38
N THR A 85 -2.47 -7.53 5.69
CA THR A 85 -1.75 -6.43 6.32
C THR A 85 -0.25 -6.53 6.08
N ARG A 86 0.32 -7.76 6.20
CA ARG A 86 1.74 -8.00 5.92
C ARG A 86 2.08 -7.78 4.45
N ALA A 87 1.27 -8.26 3.52
CA ALA A 87 1.49 -8.09 2.09
C ALA A 87 1.47 -6.61 1.68
N VAL A 88 0.49 -5.82 2.18
CA VAL A 88 0.40 -4.38 1.91
C VAL A 88 1.57 -3.62 2.55
N LYS A 89 1.96 -4.00 3.77
CA LYS A 89 3.11 -3.40 4.45
C LYS A 89 4.39 -3.64 3.65
N TYR A 90 4.66 -4.89 3.26
CA TYR A 90 5.81 -5.27 2.46
C TYR A 90 5.89 -4.50 1.14
N TRP A 91 4.78 -4.42 0.39
CA TRP A 91 4.71 -3.64 -0.83
C TRP A 91 5.06 -2.17 -0.61
N LYS A 92 4.51 -1.55 0.45
CA LYS A 92 4.79 -0.15 0.78
C LYS A 92 6.23 0.10 1.19
N GLU A 93 6.83 -0.83 1.93
CA GLU A 93 8.21 -0.72 2.43
C GLU A 93 9.24 -0.84 1.30
N LEU A 94 8.94 -1.66 0.28
CA LEU A 94 9.84 -1.89 -0.85
C LEU A 94 9.68 -0.88 -2.00
N SER A 95 8.72 0.03 -1.91
CA SER A 95 8.33 0.89 -3.03
C SER A 95 8.17 2.35 -2.65
N LEU A 96 8.37 3.23 -3.62
CA LEU A 96 8.12 4.67 -3.52
C LEU A 96 6.69 5.00 -3.99
N PRO A 97 6.07 6.07 -3.48
CA PRO A 97 4.78 6.54 -3.99
C PRO A 97 4.91 7.02 -5.45
N TYR A 98 3.83 6.87 -6.20
CA TYR A 98 3.67 7.36 -7.56
C TYR A 98 2.36 8.14 -7.68
N PRO A 99 2.25 9.21 -8.50
CA PRO A 99 1.06 10.07 -8.53
C PRO A 99 -0.21 9.36 -9.01
N GLU A 100 -0.08 8.26 -9.72
CA GLU A 100 -1.23 7.49 -10.21
C GLU A 100 -1.76 6.57 -9.11
N PRO A 101 -3.07 6.63 -8.77
CA PRO A 101 -3.66 5.83 -7.71
C PRO A 101 -3.45 4.33 -7.92
N GLY A 102 -3.03 3.64 -6.86
CA GLY A 102 -2.81 2.19 -6.88
C GLY A 102 -1.46 1.75 -7.46
N LEU A 103 -0.66 2.67 -8.00
CA LEU A 103 0.70 2.40 -8.45
C LEU A 103 1.74 2.87 -7.43
N ARG A 104 2.83 2.13 -7.36
CA ARG A 104 4.05 2.51 -6.64
C ARG A 104 5.27 2.10 -7.45
N LEU A 105 6.39 2.77 -7.25
CA LEU A 105 7.63 2.47 -7.95
C LEU A 105 8.48 1.52 -7.12
N ILE A 106 8.86 0.39 -7.69
CA ILE A 106 9.77 -0.60 -7.13
C ILE A 106 11.08 -0.62 -7.91
N ARG A 107 12.20 -0.87 -7.26
CA ARG A 107 13.48 -1.04 -7.97
C ARG A 107 13.41 -2.25 -8.89
N GLN A 108 13.96 -2.12 -10.09
CA GLN A 108 13.96 -3.20 -11.08
C GLN A 108 14.73 -4.44 -10.59
N ASP A 109 15.81 -4.25 -9.82
CA ASP A 109 16.58 -5.33 -9.21
C ASP A 109 15.89 -6.03 -8.02
N ALA A 110 14.79 -5.47 -7.49
CA ALA A 110 14.00 -6.05 -6.42
C ALA A 110 12.73 -6.78 -6.92
N ILE A 111 12.46 -6.78 -8.22
CA ILE A 111 11.23 -7.35 -8.79
C ILE A 111 11.13 -8.86 -8.50
N GLU A 112 12.21 -9.60 -8.65
CA GLU A 112 12.23 -11.06 -8.45
C GLU A 112 11.92 -11.41 -6.98
N ASP A 113 12.57 -10.75 -6.03
CA ASP A 113 12.34 -10.94 -4.60
C ASP A 113 10.91 -10.53 -4.22
N PHE A 114 10.41 -9.44 -4.81
CA PHE A 114 9.04 -8.99 -4.60
C PHE A 114 8.03 -10.03 -5.10
N ASP A 115 8.20 -10.55 -6.30
CA ASP A 115 7.31 -11.56 -6.89
C ASP A 115 7.29 -12.86 -6.06
N ALA A 116 8.47 -13.33 -5.64
CA ALA A 116 8.60 -14.51 -4.78
C ALA A 116 7.90 -14.32 -3.43
N GLN A 117 8.08 -13.16 -2.79
CA GLN A 117 7.44 -12.87 -1.51
C GLN A 117 5.92 -12.68 -1.63
N MET A 118 5.45 -12.02 -2.69
CA MET A 118 4.01 -11.89 -2.94
C MET A 118 3.36 -13.24 -3.25
N THR A 119 4.06 -14.13 -3.94
CA THR A 119 3.63 -15.53 -4.15
C THR A 119 3.50 -16.28 -2.81
N THR A 120 4.44 -16.07 -1.89
CA THR A 120 4.35 -16.61 -0.53
C THR A 120 3.11 -16.09 0.21
N PHE A 121 2.86 -14.78 0.18
CA PHE A 121 1.64 -14.21 0.80
C PHE A 121 0.35 -14.73 0.17
N ARG A 122 0.32 -14.97 -1.13
CA ARG A 122 -0.83 -15.58 -1.81
C ARG A 122 -1.09 -17.00 -1.31
N SER A 123 -0.05 -17.82 -1.19
CA SER A 123 -0.16 -19.19 -0.66
C SER A 123 -0.64 -19.19 0.79
N GLU A 124 -0.07 -18.34 1.66
CA GLU A 124 -0.53 -18.18 3.04
C GLU A 124 -1.98 -17.69 3.13
N LEU A 125 -2.39 -16.81 2.20
CA LEU A 125 -3.79 -16.37 2.12
C LEU A 125 -4.71 -17.54 1.82
N ASP A 126 -4.39 -18.35 0.83
CA ASP A 126 -5.19 -19.52 0.44
C ASP A 126 -5.30 -20.53 1.59
N GLU A 127 -4.24 -20.78 2.33
CA GLU A 127 -4.25 -21.64 3.52
C GLU A 127 -5.14 -21.07 4.64
N THR A 128 -5.02 -19.77 4.94
CA THR A 128 -5.82 -19.13 5.99
C THR A 128 -7.29 -19.01 5.58
N VAL A 129 -7.60 -18.79 4.31
CA VAL A 129 -8.97 -18.80 3.77
C VAL A 129 -9.58 -20.19 3.85
N THR A 130 -8.83 -21.24 3.52
CA THR A 130 -9.28 -22.63 3.69
C THR A 130 -9.58 -22.93 5.15
N ALA A 131 -8.73 -22.50 6.08
CA ALA A 131 -8.98 -22.68 7.52
C ALA A 131 -10.22 -21.89 7.99
N LEU A 132 -10.44 -20.66 7.49
CA LEU A 132 -11.64 -19.88 7.74
C LEU A 132 -12.89 -20.57 7.16
N ASN A 133 -12.80 -21.09 5.94
CA ASN A 133 -13.92 -21.76 5.26
C ASN A 133 -14.38 -23.01 6.04
N ARG A 134 -13.46 -23.77 6.65
CA ARG A 134 -13.82 -24.88 7.55
C ARG A 134 -14.65 -24.44 8.77
N ARG A 135 -14.58 -23.19 9.19
CA ARG A 135 -15.35 -22.61 10.29
C ARG A 135 -16.57 -21.83 9.82
N TYR A 136 -16.75 -21.69 8.51
CA TYR A 136 -17.71 -20.77 7.91
C TYR A 136 -19.16 -21.09 8.32
N GLU A 137 -19.57 -22.35 8.31
CA GLU A 137 -20.93 -22.74 8.72
C GLU A 137 -21.22 -22.38 10.19
N ALA A 138 -20.27 -22.62 11.08
CA ALA A 138 -20.42 -22.24 12.50
C ALA A 138 -20.50 -20.71 12.64
N LEU A 139 -19.75 -19.95 11.84
CA LEU A 139 -19.81 -18.49 11.83
C LEU A 139 -21.16 -17.97 11.29
N LYS A 140 -21.76 -18.64 10.29
CA LYS A 140 -23.12 -18.32 9.77
C LYS A 140 -24.18 -18.56 10.83
N VAL A 141 -24.14 -19.70 11.52
CA VAL A 141 -25.07 -20.01 12.63
C VAL A 141 -24.96 -18.95 13.73
N ALA A 142 -23.74 -18.59 14.13
CA ALA A 142 -23.52 -17.51 15.09
C ALA A 142 -24.03 -16.15 14.60
N ALA A 143 -23.86 -15.86 13.30
CA ALA A 143 -24.38 -14.64 12.67
C ALA A 143 -25.92 -14.62 12.69
N GLN A 144 -26.57 -15.74 12.40
CA GLN A 144 -28.03 -15.88 12.48
C GLN A 144 -28.56 -15.56 13.88
N GLN A 145 -27.91 -16.10 14.90
CA GLN A 145 -28.28 -15.81 16.29
C GLN A 145 -28.11 -14.33 16.66
N ARG A 146 -27.01 -13.70 16.22
CA ARG A 146 -26.71 -12.28 16.51
C ARG A 146 -27.56 -11.30 15.73
N LEU A 147 -27.90 -11.60 14.48
CA LEU A 147 -28.64 -10.72 13.59
C LEU A 147 -30.16 -10.88 13.73
N GLY A 148 -30.63 -12.02 14.25
CA GLY A 148 -32.07 -12.29 14.39
C GLY A 148 -32.82 -12.03 13.08
N ARG A 149 -33.80 -11.14 13.12
CA ARG A 149 -34.64 -10.78 11.94
C ARG A 149 -33.87 -10.07 10.82
N LEU A 150 -32.67 -9.57 11.06
CA LEU A 150 -31.82 -8.96 10.03
C LEU A 150 -31.00 -10.02 9.26
N PHE A 151 -30.97 -11.26 9.72
CA PHE A 151 -30.28 -12.34 9.02
C PHE A 151 -31.00 -12.65 7.70
N ASN A 152 -30.20 -12.73 6.62
CA ASN A 152 -30.69 -13.19 5.32
C ASN A 152 -29.67 -14.19 4.74
N PRO A 153 -30.05 -15.47 4.54
CA PRO A 153 -29.16 -16.47 3.96
C PRO A 153 -28.55 -16.07 2.61
N ALA A 154 -29.28 -15.30 1.80
CA ALA A 154 -28.79 -14.84 0.49
C ALA A 154 -27.60 -13.86 0.57
N ASP A 155 -27.30 -13.33 1.76
CA ASP A 155 -26.11 -12.47 1.97
C ASP A 155 -24.82 -13.29 2.14
N TYR A 156 -24.93 -14.61 2.24
CA TYR A 156 -23.81 -15.51 2.54
C TYR A 156 -23.53 -16.41 1.33
N PRO A 157 -22.35 -16.29 0.70
CA PRO A 157 -21.96 -17.20 -0.38
C PRO A 157 -21.87 -18.65 0.13
N VAL A 158 -21.90 -19.60 -0.78
CA VAL A 158 -21.79 -21.03 -0.46
C VAL A 158 -20.42 -21.37 0.15
N THR A 159 -19.36 -20.72 -0.34
CA THR A 159 -17.98 -20.86 0.13
C THR A 159 -17.30 -19.51 0.18
N LEU A 160 -16.29 -19.38 1.02
CA LEU A 160 -15.41 -18.22 1.07
C LEU A 160 -14.19 -18.36 0.16
N GLU A 161 -13.94 -19.55 -0.36
CA GLU A 161 -12.83 -19.82 -1.28
C GLU A 161 -12.97 -19.00 -2.56
N GLY A 162 -11.86 -18.40 -3.00
CA GLY A 162 -11.82 -17.53 -4.19
C GLY A 162 -12.36 -16.11 -3.99
N LEU A 163 -12.90 -15.78 -2.79
CA LEU A 163 -13.40 -14.43 -2.49
C LEU A 163 -12.34 -13.50 -1.88
N PHE A 164 -11.20 -14.04 -1.53
CA PHE A 164 -10.05 -13.29 -1.04
C PHE A 164 -8.90 -13.51 -2.00
N LYS A 165 -8.35 -12.42 -2.55
CA LYS A 165 -7.23 -12.50 -3.49
C LYS A 165 -6.23 -11.40 -3.24
N ILE A 166 -4.96 -11.75 -3.45
CA ILE A 166 -3.84 -10.82 -3.60
C ILE A 166 -3.29 -11.03 -5.00
N GLU A 167 -3.38 -10.02 -5.83
CA GLU A 167 -2.89 -10.03 -7.21
C GLU A 167 -1.95 -8.85 -7.40
N TRP A 168 -0.94 -8.98 -8.25
CA TRP A 168 0.00 -7.91 -8.57
C TRP A 168 0.39 -7.98 -10.03
N ASP A 169 0.72 -6.83 -10.58
CA ASP A 169 1.21 -6.66 -11.94
C ASP A 169 2.20 -5.50 -12.02
N PHE A 170 2.91 -5.43 -13.13
CA PHE A 170 3.92 -4.41 -13.41
C PHE A 170 3.52 -3.63 -14.67
N PRO A 171 2.58 -2.68 -14.57
CA PRO A 171 2.12 -1.92 -15.72
C PRO A 171 3.23 -0.99 -16.23
N SER A 172 3.29 -0.81 -17.56
CA SER A 172 4.17 0.20 -18.14
C SER A 172 3.66 1.60 -17.81
N VAL A 173 4.57 2.46 -17.38
CA VAL A 173 4.33 3.90 -17.21
C VAL A 173 4.98 4.72 -18.31
N GLU A 174 5.58 4.06 -19.31
CA GLU A 174 6.16 4.71 -20.49
C GLU A 174 5.09 5.14 -21.49
N PRO A 175 5.37 6.19 -22.29
CA PRO A 175 4.47 6.57 -23.37
C PRO A 175 4.26 5.40 -24.34
N PRO A 176 3.04 5.17 -24.84
CA PRO A 176 2.77 4.09 -25.77
C PRO A 176 3.55 4.27 -27.08
N ASN A 177 4.42 3.32 -27.41
CA ASN A 177 5.30 3.42 -28.57
C ASN A 177 4.55 3.57 -29.91
N TYR A 178 3.33 3.03 -30.02
CA TYR A 178 2.53 3.16 -31.24
C TYR A 178 2.14 4.62 -31.56
N LEU A 179 2.11 5.51 -30.56
CA LEU A 179 1.84 6.93 -30.78
C LEU A 179 2.97 7.63 -31.54
N ARG A 180 4.21 7.15 -31.41
CA ARG A 180 5.37 7.75 -32.09
C ARG A 180 5.18 7.79 -33.59
N ASP A 181 4.65 6.72 -34.16
CA ASP A 181 4.49 6.57 -35.61
C ASP A 181 3.15 7.12 -36.12
N LEU A 182 2.09 7.05 -35.27
CA LEU A 182 0.75 7.47 -35.68
C LEU A 182 0.47 8.94 -35.38
N HIS A 183 0.96 9.47 -34.28
CA HIS A 183 0.69 10.81 -33.76
C HIS A 183 1.90 11.37 -33.00
N PRO A 184 2.98 11.83 -33.68
CA PRO A 184 4.20 12.31 -33.03
C PRO A 184 3.96 13.38 -31.96
N ASP A 185 3.08 14.36 -32.24
CA ASP A 185 2.76 15.45 -31.30
C ASP A 185 2.11 14.93 -30.00
N LEU A 186 1.24 13.92 -30.11
CA LEU A 186 0.65 13.27 -28.94
C LEU A 186 1.69 12.45 -28.17
N TYR A 187 2.62 11.83 -28.88
CA TYR A 187 3.72 11.11 -28.25
C TYR A 187 4.60 12.04 -27.42
N GLU A 188 4.94 13.22 -27.94
CA GLU A 188 5.71 14.24 -27.21
C GLU A 188 4.96 14.71 -25.96
N GLN A 189 3.65 14.99 -26.07
CA GLN A 189 2.82 15.35 -24.92
C GLN A 189 2.78 14.25 -23.85
N GLU A 190 2.70 12.98 -24.25
CA GLU A 190 2.76 11.85 -23.29
C GLU A 190 4.14 11.72 -22.64
N CYS A 191 5.24 11.97 -23.38
CA CYS A 191 6.59 12.01 -22.81
C CYS A 191 6.71 13.10 -21.73
N GLU A 192 6.21 14.31 -21.99
CA GLU A 192 6.20 15.40 -21.02
C GLU A 192 5.34 15.05 -19.79
N ARG A 193 4.18 14.42 -20.02
CA ARG A 193 3.28 13.98 -18.92
C ARG A 193 3.95 12.92 -18.05
N VAL A 194 4.64 11.95 -18.65
CA VAL A 194 5.38 10.93 -17.90
C VAL A 194 6.54 11.57 -17.12
N ALA A 195 7.31 12.48 -17.73
CA ALA A 195 8.38 13.20 -17.05
C ALA A 195 7.84 13.97 -15.81
N ALA A 196 6.73 14.70 -15.97
CA ALA A 196 6.09 15.42 -14.86
C ALA A 196 5.62 14.49 -13.73
N ARG A 197 5.13 13.28 -14.06
CA ARG A 197 4.77 12.27 -13.04
C ARG A 197 6.00 11.75 -12.27
N PHE A 198 7.15 11.58 -12.92
CA PHE A 198 8.38 11.21 -12.23
C PHE A 198 8.93 12.34 -11.36
N ASP A 199 8.82 13.60 -11.79
CA ASP A 199 9.16 14.76 -10.95
C ASP A 199 8.26 14.83 -9.70
N GLU A 200 6.96 14.55 -9.86
CA GLU A 200 6.03 14.45 -8.74
C GLU A 200 6.35 13.26 -7.84
N ALA A 201 6.72 12.10 -8.39
CA ALA A 201 7.11 10.93 -7.62
C ALA A 201 8.33 11.20 -6.73
N VAL A 202 9.32 11.97 -7.19
CA VAL A 202 10.45 12.42 -6.36
C VAL A 202 9.94 13.23 -5.16
N ARG A 203 9.06 14.20 -5.39
CA ARG A 203 8.49 15.05 -4.31
C ARG A 203 7.70 14.23 -3.31
N LEU A 204 6.86 13.30 -3.79
CA LEU A 204 6.08 12.41 -2.92
C LEU A 204 6.97 11.48 -2.10
N ALA A 205 8.06 10.97 -2.68
CA ALA A 205 9.02 10.14 -1.96
C ALA A 205 9.74 10.92 -0.86
N GLU A 206 10.22 12.13 -1.16
CA GLU A 206 10.86 13.00 -0.17
C GLU A 206 9.90 13.34 0.97
N GLN A 207 8.66 13.70 0.65
CA GLN A 207 7.64 14.01 1.66
C GLN A 207 7.34 12.79 2.54
N ALA A 208 7.17 11.62 1.95
CA ALA A 208 6.88 10.38 2.70
C ALA A 208 8.03 10.03 3.67
N PHE A 209 9.29 10.20 3.28
CA PHE A 209 10.43 10.00 4.16
C PHE A 209 10.50 11.04 5.29
N ILE A 210 10.19 12.30 5.02
CA ILE A 210 10.15 13.36 6.03
C ILE A 210 9.05 13.09 7.07
N GLU A 211 7.84 12.75 6.62
CA GLU A 211 6.71 12.42 7.49
C GLU A 211 7.03 11.20 8.39
N GLU A 212 7.58 10.14 7.82
CA GLU A 212 7.94 8.94 8.58
C GLU A 212 9.05 9.22 9.60
N LEU A 213 10.08 9.98 9.24
CA LEU A 213 11.13 10.38 10.17
C LEU A 213 10.55 11.23 11.31
N HIS A 214 9.66 12.17 10.99
CA HIS A 214 8.97 12.99 11.97
C HIS A 214 8.17 12.13 12.97
N ASP A 215 7.42 11.15 12.47
CA ASP A 215 6.65 10.25 13.33
C ASP A 215 7.54 9.40 14.23
N LEU A 216 8.64 8.86 13.70
CA LEU A 216 9.61 8.09 14.47
C LEU A 216 10.24 8.93 15.60
N VAL A 217 10.65 10.17 15.28
CA VAL A 217 11.24 11.09 16.26
C VAL A 217 10.23 11.52 17.31
N SER A 218 8.98 11.81 16.90
CA SER A 218 7.90 12.18 17.81
C SER A 218 7.60 11.05 18.80
N HIS A 219 7.46 9.82 18.34
CA HIS A 219 7.27 8.65 19.20
C HIS A 219 8.45 8.41 20.14
N LEU A 220 9.68 8.64 19.68
CA LEU A 220 10.86 8.57 20.52
C LEU A 220 10.81 9.61 21.63
N THR A 221 10.49 10.85 21.27
CA THR A 221 10.41 11.98 22.21
C THR A 221 9.32 11.76 23.27
N GLU A 222 8.09 11.34 22.87
CA GLU A 222 7.00 11.02 23.79
C GLU A 222 7.39 9.96 24.82
N ARG A 223 8.13 8.93 24.39
CA ARG A 223 8.56 7.85 25.30
C ARG A 223 9.69 8.27 26.23
N LEU A 224 10.59 9.14 25.77
CA LEU A 224 11.70 9.66 26.60
C LEU A 224 11.23 10.68 27.62
N THR A 225 10.25 11.54 27.26
CA THR A 225 9.78 12.64 28.13
C THR A 225 8.68 12.22 29.12
N GLY A 226 8.05 11.05 28.94
CA GLY A 226 7.01 10.56 29.86
C GLY A 226 5.78 11.46 29.98
N GLN A 227 5.44 12.19 28.92
CA GLN A 227 4.45 13.28 28.95
C GLN A 227 3.02 12.91 29.38
N THR A 228 2.65 11.62 29.43
CA THR A 228 1.28 11.21 29.79
C THR A 228 1.08 10.86 31.25
N ASP A 229 2.11 10.45 31.99
CA ASP A 229 2.02 9.92 33.35
C ASP A 229 3.26 10.19 34.23
N GLY A 230 4.22 10.98 33.74
CA GLY A 230 5.42 11.39 34.51
C GLY A 230 6.43 10.27 34.81
N LEU A 231 6.20 9.07 34.29
CA LEU A 231 7.10 7.93 34.46
C LEU A 231 7.79 7.59 33.12
N PRO A 232 9.14 7.50 33.07
CA PRO A 232 9.83 7.08 31.86
C PRO A 232 9.41 5.66 31.49
N LYS A 233 8.80 5.50 30.31
CA LYS A 233 8.43 4.18 29.80
C LYS A 233 9.71 3.42 29.44
N VAL A 234 9.71 2.11 29.75
CA VAL A 234 10.83 1.21 29.46
C VAL A 234 11.26 1.37 28.00
N PHE A 235 12.51 1.74 27.80
CA PHE A 235 13.12 1.86 26.48
C PHE A 235 13.19 0.45 25.86
N ARG A 236 12.40 0.18 24.84
CA ARG A 236 12.46 -1.09 24.12
C ARG A 236 13.38 -0.95 22.93
N ASP A 237 14.24 -1.93 22.71
CA ASP A 237 15.17 -2.03 21.57
C ASP A 237 14.45 -1.87 20.19
N SER A 238 13.13 -2.14 20.16
CA SER A 238 12.30 -1.97 18.96
C SER A 238 12.26 -0.54 18.40
N ILE A 239 12.52 0.50 19.21
CA ILE A 239 12.49 1.90 18.72
C ILE A 239 13.76 2.21 17.94
N VAL A 240 14.88 1.75 18.45
CA VAL A 240 16.18 1.88 17.75
C VAL A 240 16.17 1.03 16.48
N GLY A 241 15.53 -0.16 16.55
CA GLY A 241 15.33 -1.03 15.39
C GLY A 241 14.56 -0.32 14.27
N ASN A 242 13.42 0.30 14.59
CA ASN A 242 12.61 1.02 13.60
C ASN A 242 13.38 2.17 12.93
N LEU A 243 14.21 2.90 13.68
CA LEU A 243 15.03 3.98 13.12
C LEU A 243 16.12 3.43 12.20
N THR A 244 16.75 2.31 12.58
CA THR A 244 17.75 1.63 11.75
C THR A 244 17.13 1.11 10.44
N GLU A 245 15.96 0.47 10.52
CA GLU A 245 15.20 -0.01 9.35
C GLU A 245 14.80 1.16 8.43
N PHE A 246 14.37 2.28 8.99
CA PHE A 246 14.09 3.50 8.24
C PHE A 246 15.31 3.98 7.44
N PHE A 247 16.47 4.11 8.07
CA PHE A 247 17.69 4.58 7.40
C PHE A 247 18.19 3.59 6.34
N GLN A 248 18.10 2.28 6.58
CA GLN A 248 18.41 1.27 5.59
C GLN A 248 17.51 1.40 4.35
N ARG A 249 16.21 1.52 4.55
CA ARG A 249 15.25 1.71 3.47
C ARG A 249 15.46 3.05 2.75
N PHE A 250 15.72 4.13 3.49
CA PHE A 250 16.05 5.43 2.89
C PHE A 250 17.28 5.34 2.00
N GLN A 251 18.34 4.65 2.43
CA GLN A 251 19.54 4.44 1.62
C GLN A 251 19.27 3.62 0.35
N GLN A 252 18.44 2.56 0.47
CA GLN A 252 18.10 1.69 -0.65
C GLN A 252 17.22 2.38 -1.69
N LEU A 253 16.29 3.22 -1.24
CA LEU A 253 15.31 3.90 -2.08
C LEU A 253 15.68 5.38 -2.37
N ASN A 254 16.89 5.82 -1.98
CA ASN A 254 17.32 7.19 -2.16
C ASN A 254 17.29 7.61 -3.63
N VAL A 255 16.55 8.69 -3.90
CA VAL A 255 16.31 9.25 -5.24
C VAL A 255 17.33 10.31 -5.66
N ARG A 256 18.24 10.72 -4.76
CA ARG A 256 19.28 11.76 -5.02
C ARG A 256 20.65 11.17 -5.26
#